data_0a6e6dca9609aa0dc7463c821b082243
#
_entry.id   0a6e6dca9609aa0dc7463c821b082243
#
_cell.length_a   1.000
_cell.length_b   1.000
_cell.length_c   1.000
_cell.angle_alpha   90.00
_cell.angle_beta   90.00
_cell.angle_gamma   90.00
#
_symmetry.space_group_name_H-M   'P 1'
#
loop_
_entity.id
_entity.type
_entity.pdbx_description
1 polymer ?
#
loop_
_entity_poly.entity_id
_entity_poly.type
_entity_poly.pdbx_seq_one_letter_code
_entity_poly.pdbx_strand_id
1 'polypeptide(L)'
;MKKILKLSIVLLGVLFVLLGCRSESKASFVLQTENSKVTYTYVYDKENDTVLSLTTDIVVRLSSVPEYATAARQRRDEIVNQMKDIEGIKVTTSDSEKELNFTIEVDMKKFKLDDSESRAKAPELYRTMDVALIKKDDKISFSASKESLESKGFVEQKEEKK
;
A
#
# COMPACT_ATOMS: atom_id res chain seq x y z
N MET A 1 1.63 -43.32 -0.46
CA MET A 1 1.14 -42.18 -1.31
C MET A 1 1.25 -40.90 -0.51
N LYS A 2 2.24 -40.10 -0.80
CA LYS A 2 2.59 -38.92 0.00
C LYS A 2 1.85 -37.71 -0.53
N LYS A 3 0.91 -37.18 0.20
CA LYS A 3 0.29 -35.88 -0.06
C LYS A 3 1.27 -34.81 0.33
N ILE A 4 1.86 -34.15 -0.65
CA ILE A 4 2.72 -32.99 -0.45
C ILE A 4 1.79 -31.81 -0.23
N LEU A 5 1.60 -31.44 1.00
CA LEU A 5 0.94 -30.21 1.41
C LEU A 5 1.88 -29.05 1.06
N LYS A 6 1.64 -28.40 -0.07
CA LYS A 6 2.36 -27.17 -0.41
C LYS A 6 1.80 -26.07 0.45
N LEU A 7 2.41 -25.89 1.60
CA LEU A 7 2.23 -24.74 2.45
C LEU A 7 2.97 -23.58 1.78
N SER A 8 2.25 -22.78 1.02
CA SER A 8 2.77 -21.51 0.51
C SER A 8 2.87 -20.54 1.69
N ILE A 9 3.97 -20.65 2.40
CA ILE A 9 4.39 -19.63 3.34
C ILE A 9 4.84 -18.45 2.49
N VAL A 10 3.95 -17.48 2.34
CA VAL A 10 4.36 -16.13 1.94
C VAL A 10 5.17 -15.58 3.11
N LEU A 11 6.45 -15.89 3.08
CA LEU A 11 7.42 -15.33 3.99
C LEU A 11 7.59 -13.86 3.60
N LEU A 12 6.76 -13.01 4.20
CA LEU A 12 7.02 -11.57 4.22
C LEU A 12 8.36 -11.40 4.95
N GLY A 13 9.43 -11.34 4.15
CA GLY A 13 10.77 -11.06 4.65
C GLY A 13 10.82 -9.64 5.18
N VAL A 14 10.38 -9.46 6.42
CA VAL A 14 10.68 -8.27 7.19
C VAL A 14 12.14 -8.39 7.59
N LEU A 15 13.03 -7.85 6.77
CA LEU A 15 14.42 -7.62 7.16
C LEU A 15 14.41 -6.48 8.17
N PHE A 16 14.28 -6.83 9.45
CA PHE A 16 14.59 -5.91 10.53
C PHE A 16 16.11 -5.70 10.56
N VAL A 17 16.56 -4.65 9.90
CA VAL A 17 17.88 -4.12 10.19
C VAL A 17 17.77 -3.32 11.49
N LEU A 18 18.13 -3.95 12.58
CA LEU A 18 18.35 -3.33 13.87
C LEU A 18 19.61 -2.44 13.77
N LEU A 19 19.44 -1.17 13.46
CA LEU A 19 20.48 -0.16 13.63
C LEU A 19 19.86 1.16 14.10
N GLY A 20 19.99 1.42 15.39
CA GLY A 20 19.75 2.71 15.99
C GLY A 20 18.41 2.84 16.69
N CYS A 21 18.43 3.27 17.92
CA CYS A 21 17.26 3.64 18.74
C CYS A 21 16.44 4.74 18.09
N ARG A 22 15.59 4.38 17.13
CA ARG A 22 14.46 5.20 16.69
C ARG A 22 13.20 4.52 17.15
N SER A 23 12.28 5.28 17.71
CA SER A 23 10.96 4.79 18.11
C SER A 23 10.08 4.53 16.89
N GLU A 24 10.51 3.61 16.03
CA GLU A 24 9.73 3.19 14.88
C GLU A 24 8.49 2.42 15.35
N SER A 25 7.35 2.83 14.84
CA SER A 25 6.06 2.22 15.14
C SER A 25 5.36 1.85 13.84
N LYS A 26 4.42 0.91 13.93
CA LYS A 26 3.63 0.43 12.80
C LYS A 26 2.15 0.61 13.08
N ALA A 27 1.39 1.03 12.07
CA ALA A 27 -0.07 1.11 12.14
C ALA A 27 -0.68 0.72 10.80
N SER A 28 -1.81 0.01 10.82
CA SER A 28 -2.52 -0.42 9.62
C SER A 28 -3.96 0.07 9.65
N PHE A 29 -4.45 0.55 8.51
CA PHE A 29 -5.80 1.06 8.31
C PHE A 29 -6.46 0.33 7.15
N VAL A 30 -7.69 -0.09 7.33
CA VAL A 30 -8.42 -0.89 6.33
C VAL A 30 -9.73 -0.22 5.97
N LEU A 31 -9.99 -0.17 4.67
CA LEU A 31 -11.31 0.07 4.12
C LEU A 31 -11.73 -1.15 3.31
N GLN A 32 -12.87 -1.73 3.66
CA GLN A 32 -13.42 -2.89 2.97
C GLN A 32 -14.80 -2.57 2.44
N THR A 33 -15.01 -2.85 1.16
CA THR A 33 -16.30 -2.81 0.49
C THR A 33 -16.71 -4.22 0.08
N GLU A 34 -17.83 -4.37 -0.59
CA GLU A 34 -18.27 -5.66 -1.14
C GLU A 34 -17.26 -6.23 -2.15
N ASN A 35 -16.66 -5.37 -2.99
CA ASN A 35 -15.85 -5.76 -4.12
C ASN A 35 -14.37 -5.43 -3.98
N SER A 36 -13.96 -4.76 -2.91
CA SER A 36 -12.56 -4.38 -2.72
C SER A 36 -12.18 -4.28 -1.25
N LYS A 37 -10.88 -4.49 -1.00
CA LYS A 37 -10.25 -4.21 0.28
C LYS A 37 -8.97 -3.43 0.03
N VAL A 38 -8.82 -2.31 0.71
CA VAL A 38 -7.60 -1.50 0.69
C VAL A 38 -7.04 -1.46 2.10
N THR A 39 -5.74 -1.76 2.23
CA THR A 39 -5.02 -1.69 3.50
C THR A 39 -3.83 -0.77 3.34
N TYR A 40 -3.74 0.27 4.16
CA TYR A 40 -2.57 1.11 4.31
C TYR A 40 -1.81 0.71 5.55
N THR A 41 -0.53 0.39 5.41
CA THR A 41 0.36 0.05 6.52
C THR A 41 1.51 1.03 6.57
N TYR A 42 1.58 1.82 7.64
CA TYR A 42 2.64 2.79 7.88
C TYR A 42 3.74 2.21 8.76
N VAL A 43 4.98 2.56 8.42
CA VAL A 43 6.09 2.59 9.37
C VAL A 43 6.41 4.06 9.61
N TYR A 44 6.45 4.50 10.86
CA TYR A 44 6.62 5.91 11.20
C TYR A 44 7.47 6.10 12.45
N ASP A 45 8.13 7.24 12.52
CA ASP A 45 8.83 7.71 13.71
C ASP A 45 7.80 8.39 14.64
N LYS A 46 7.54 7.75 15.78
CA LYS A 46 6.55 8.23 16.75
C LYS A 46 6.92 9.54 17.42
N GLU A 47 8.21 9.77 17.68
CA GLU A 47 8.69 10.97 18.37
C GLU A 47 8.58 12.20 17.47
N ASN A 48 8.87 12.01 16.17
CA ASN A 48 8.87 13.09 15.19
C ASN A 48 7.59 13.15 14.38
N ASP A 49 6.62 12.27 14.60
CA ASP A 49 5.38 12.17 13.82
C ASP A 49 5.64 12.13 12.32
N THR A 50 6.62 11.32 11.88
CA THR A 50 7.06 11.29 10.49
C THR A 50 6.88 9.92 9.87
N VAL A 51 6.20 9.84 8.73
CA VAL A 51 6.07 8.59 7.96
C VAL A 51 7.41 8.27 7.31
N LEU A 52 7.90 7.05 7.50
CA LEU A 52 9.15 6.52 6.95
C LEU A 52 8.90 5.66 5.71
N SER A 53 7.84 4.87 5.74
CA SER A 53 7.38 4.09 4.58
C SER A 53 5.89 3.83 4.66
N LEU A 54 5.30 3.57 3.50
CA LEU A 54 3.90 3.20 3.36
C LEU A 54 3.80 1.95 2.47
N THR A 55 3.07 0.95 2.91
CA THR A 55 2.66 -0.17 2.07
C THR A 55 1.15 -0.08 1.85
N THR A 56 0.72 -0.15 0.61
CA THR A 56 -0.70 -0.18 0.23
C THR A 56 -1.00 -1.53 -0.40
N ASP A 57 -1.84 -2.33 0.26
CA ASP A 57 -2.35 -3.59 -0.29
C ASP A 57 -3.76 -3.38 -0.82
N ILE A 58 -3.98 -3.75 -2.06
CA ILE A 58 -5.26 -3.61 -2.75
C ILE A 58 -5.70 -4.97 -3.27
N VAL A 59 -6.87 -5.39 -2.83
CA VAL A 59 -7.55 -6.61 -3.28
C VAL A 59 -8.84 -6.20 -3.97
N VAL A 60 -9.03 -6.64 -5.21
CA VAL A 60 -10.24 -6.38 -5.99
C VAL A 60 -10.84 -7.72 -6.40
N ARG A 61 -12.11 -7.96 -6.06
CA ARG A 61 -12.85 -9.13 -6.53
C ARG A 61 -13.22 -8.97 -7.98
N LEU A 62 -12.92 -10.01 -8.75
CA LEU A 62 -13.26 -10.04 -10.17
C LEU A 62 -14.73 -10.38 -10.36
N SER A 63 -15.32 -9.77 -11.37
CA SER A 63 -16.63 -10.17 -11.86
C SER A 63 -16.58 -11.62 -12.39
N SER A 64 -17.69 -12.36 -12.23
CA SER A 64 -17.89 -13.65 -12.86
C SER A 64 -18.07 -13.55 -14.39
N VAL A 65 -18.28 -12.34 -14.91
CA VAL A 65 -18.35 -12.06 -16.35
C VAL A 65 -16.94 -11.93 -16.92
N PRO A 66 -16.49 -12.81 -17.84
CA PRO A 66 -15.09 -12.87 -18.27
C PRO A 66 -14.57 -11.58 -18.92
N GLU A 67 -15.43 -10.85 -19.63
CA GLU A 67 -15.08 -9.59 -20.28
C GLU A 67 -14.71 -8.50 -19.26
N TYR A 68 -15.47 -8.39 -18.18
CA TYR A 68 -15.19 -7.44 -17.09
C TYR A 68 -13.94 -7.83 -16.31
N ALA A 69 -13.74 -9.13 -16.08
CA ALA A 69 -12.52 -9.63 -15.44
C ALA A 69 -11.28 -9.33 -16.27
N THR A 70 -11.36 -9.50 -17.60
CA THR A 70 -10.28 -9.18 -18.53
C THR A 70 -9.99 -7.68 -18.55
N ALA A 71 -11.01 -6.84 -18.64
CA ALA A 71 -10.86 -5.39 -18.61
C ALA A 71 -10.23 -4.90 -17.29
N ALA A 72 -10.62 -5.49 -16.16
CA ALA A 72 -10.04 -5.17 -14.86
C ALA A 72 -8.53 -5.49 -14.80
N ARG A 73 -8.11 -6.66 -15.35
CA ARG A 73 -6.69 -7.03 -15.45
C ARG A 73 -5.90 -6.07 -16.34
N GLN A 74 -6.43 -5.74 -17.51
CA GLN A 74 -5.79 -4.77 -18.40
C GLN A 74 -5.62 -3.41 -17.74
N ARG A 75 -6.66 -2.91 -17.07
CA ARG A 75 -6.61 -1.64 -16.36
C ARG A 75 -5.57 -1.65 -15.23
N ARG A 76 -5.49 -2.73 -14.45
CA ARG A 76 -4.47 -2.90 -13.43
C ARG A 76 -3.06 -2.86 -14.05
N ASP A 77 -2.84 -3.57 -15.16
CA ASP A 77 -1.52 -3.61 -15.81
C ASP A 77 -1.09 -2.26 -16.35
N GLU A 78 -2.02 -1.47 -16.90
CA GLU A 78 -1.76 -0.08 -17.29
C GLU A 78 -1.30 0.77 -16.10
N ILE A 79 -2.03 0.70 -14.97
CA ILE A 79 -1.71 1.44 -13.76
C ILE A 79 -0.34 1.03 -13.22
N VAL A 80 -0.06 -0.29 -13.13
CA VAL A 80 1.22 -0.81 -12.68
C VAL A 80 2.37 -0.36 -13.58
N ASN A 81 2.16 -0.34 -14.90
CA ASN A 81 3.18 0.12 -15.85
C ASN A 81 3.51 1.60 -15.66
N GLN A 82 2.53 2.45 -15.33
CA GLN A 82 2.77 3.87 -15.05
C GLN A 82 3.61 4.10 -13.78
N MET A 83 3.59 3.14 -12.84
CA MET A 83 4.29 3.24 -11.56
C MET A 83 5.73 2.75 -11.60
N LYS A 84 6.12 1.92 -12.59
CA LYS A 84 7.41 1.21 -12.62
C LYS A 84 8.64 2.11 -12.53
N ASP A 85 8.56 3.31 -13.11
CA ASP A 85 9.69 4.24 -13.21
C ASP A 85 9.61 5.39 -12.20
N ILE A 86 8.71 5.29 -11.23
CA ILE A 86 8.60 6.29 -10.16
C ILE A 86 9.60 5.96 -9.06
N GLU A 87 10.50 6.88 -8.77
CA GLU A 87 11.53 6.69 -7.75
C GLU A 87 10.89 6.48 -6.36
N GLY A 88 11.38 5.48 -5.64
CA GLY A 88 10.87 5.14 -4.32
C GLY A 88 9.59 4.31 -4.31
N ILE A 89 9.08 3.91 -5.48
CA ILE A 89 7.91 3.03 -5.62
C ILE A 89 8.35 1.63 -6.07
N LYS A 90 7.80 0.63 -5.40
CA LYS A 90 7.88 -0.77 -5.84
C LYS A 90 6.47 -1.35 -5.87
N VAL A 91 6.12 -1.98 -6.99
CA VAL A 91 4.80 -2.61 -7.18
C VAL A 91 4.98 -4.10 -7.40
N THR A 92 4.20 -4.90 -6.69
CA THR A 92 4.07 -6.33 -6.89
C THR A 92 2.62 -6.71 -7.13
N THR A 93 2.39 -7.71 -7.96
CA THR A 93 1.05 -8.20 -8.31
C THR A 93 0.94 -9.69 -8.06
N SER A 94 -0.24 -10.13 -7.62
CA SER A 94 -0.56 -11.53 -7.41
C SER A 94 -2.03 -11.74 -7.73
N ASP A 95 -2.31 -12.53 -8.75
CA ASP A 95 -3.67 -12.77 -9.23
C ASP A 95 -4.13 -14.17 -8.89
N SER A 96 -5.43 -14.28 -8.64
CA SER A 96 -6.17 -15.54 -8.65
C SER A 96 -7.28 -15.49 -9.72
N GLU A 97 -8.02 -16.59 -9.86
CA GLU A 97 -9.19 -16.61 -10.77
C GLU A 97 -10.27 -15.61 -10.34
N LYS A 98 -10.35 -15.31 -9.05
CA LYS A 98 -11.43 -14.50 -8.44
C LYS A 98 -10.99 -13.12 -7.95
N GLU A 99 -9.68 -12.86 -7.85
CA GLU A 99 -9.17 -11.64 -7.24
C GLU A 99 -7.93 -11.13 -7.96
N LEU A 100 -7.83 -9.81 -8.06
CA LEU A 100 -6.60 -9.11 -8.36
C LEU A 100 -6.01 -8.57 -7.07
N ASN A 101 -4.75 -8.88 -6.84
CA ASN A 101 -4.02 -8.35 -5.70
C ASN A 101 -2.83 -7.56 -6.19
N PHE A 102 -2.62 -6.36 -5.67
CA PHE A 102 -1.40 -5.63 -5.90
C PHE A 102 -1.00 -4.84 -4.67
N THR A 103 0.30 -4.81 -4.44
CA THR A 103 0.94 -4.12 -3.32
C THR A 103 1.82 -3.02 -3.86
N ILE A 104 1.68 -1.82 -3.31
CA ILE A 104 2.51 -0.65 -3.59
C ILE A 104 3.33 -0.36 -2.34
N GLU A 105 4.66 -0.47 -2.43
CA GLU A 105 5.58 -0.09 -1.38
C GLU A 105 6.18 1.28 -1.70
N VAL A 106 6.13 2.20 -0.74
CA VAL A 106 6.63 3.58 -0.86
C VAL A 106 7.77 3.81 0.13
N ASP A 107 8.96 4.07 -0.39
CA ASP A 107 10.11 4.51 0.40
C ASP A 107 10.12 6.05 0.46
N MET A 108 9.78 6.60 1.62
CA MET A 108 9.69 8.07 1.80
C MET A 108 11.04 8.79 1.73
N LYS A 109 12.17 8.08 1.73
CA LYS A 109 13.50 8.68 1.50
C LYS A 109 13.73 9.04 0.04
N LYS A 110 13.02 8.37 -0.87
CA LYS A 110 13.17 8.50 -2.32
C LYS A 110 11.96 9.10 -3.00
N PHE A 111 10.76 8.70 -2.57
CA PHE A 111 9.52 9.15 -3.15
C PHE A 111 9.26 10.62 -2.83
N LYS A 112 8.89 11.39 -3.87
CA LYS A 112 8.56 12.81 -3.74
C LYS A 112 7.08 13.04 -4.08
N LEU A 113 6.29 13.37 -3.06
CA LEU A 113 4.87 13.62 -3.23
C LEU A 113 4.58 14.83 -4.13
N ASP A 114 5.48 15.83 -4.13
CA ASP A 114 5.33 17.09 -4.88
C ASP A 114 5.97 17.06 -6.29
N ASP A 115 6.43 15.88 -6.77
CA ASP A 115 7.04 15.76 -8.09
C ASP A 115 5.96 15.81 -9.20
N SER A 116 5.91 16.93 -9.90
CA SER A 116 4.92 17.19 -10.96
C SER A 116 5.08 16.27 -12.18
N GLU A 117 6.31 15.88 -12.53
CA GLU A 117 6.58 14.99 -13.66
C GLU A 117 6.09 13.57 -13.37
N SER A 118 6.46 13.02 -12.22
CA SER A 118 5.97 11.71 -11.78
C SER A 118 4.47 11.70 -11.57
N ARG A 119 3.89 12.78 -11.06
CA ARG A 119 2.44 12.95 -10.90
C ARG A 119 1.71 12.92 -12.26
N ALA A 120 2.27 13.53 -13.29
CA ALA A 120 1.71 13.47 -14.62
C ALA A 120 1.82 12.07 -15.26
N LYS A 121 2.88 11.32 -14.96
CA LYS A 121 3.09 9.94 -15.44
C LYS A 121 2.18 8.92 -14.76
N ALA A 122 1.94 9.06 -13.46
CA ALA A 122 1.18 8.10 -12.64
C ALA A 122 0.08 8.77 -11.80
N PRO A 123 -0.92 9.41 -12.42
CA PRO A 123 -1.94 10.19 -11.70
C PRO A 123 -2.75 9.37 -10.69
N GLU A 124 -3.00 8.09 -10.97
CA GLU A 124 -3.73 7.20 -10.08
C GLU A 124 -2.94 6.90 -8.79
N LEU A 125 -1.62 6.70 -8.90
CA LEU A 125 -0.74 6.56 -7.75
C LEU A 125 -0.83 7.79 -6.85
N TYR A 126 -0.63 8.97 -7.42
CA TYR A 126 -0.61 10.22 -6.65
C TYR A 126 -1.95 10.52 -6.02
N ARG A 127 -3.07 10.23 -6.70
CA ARG A 127 -4.40 10.33 -6.11
C ARG A 127 -4.57 9.43 -4.88
N THR A 128 -4.02 8.23 -4.92
CA THR A 128 -4.00 7.30 -3.80
C THR A 128 -3.11 7.82 -2.67
N MET A 129 -1.92 8.34 -3.02
CA MET A 129 -0.98 8.89 -2.04
C MET A 129 -1.50 10.19 -1.39
N ASP A 130 -2.18 11.06 -2.12
CA ASP A 130 -2.78 12.30 -1.59
C ASP A 130 -3.82 12.05 -0.47
N VAL A 131 -4.41 10.86 -0.44
CA VAL A 131 -5.31 10.44 0.64
C VAL A 131 -4.53 9.96 1.85
N ALA A 132 -3.44 9.24 1.62
CA ALA A 132 -2.70 8.50 2.64
C ALA A 132 -1.48 9.25 3.19
N LEU A 133 -0.95 10.24 2.48
CA LEU A 133 0.27 10.96 2.83
C LEU A 133 0.00 12.45 2.93
N ILE A 134 -0.18 12.95 4.14
CA ILE A 134 -0.46 14.36 4.38
C ILE A 134 0.82 15.08 4.80
N LYS A 135 1.22 16.04 3.97
CA LYS A 135 2.38 16.91 4.27
C LYS A 135 2.00 17.99 5.27
N LYS A 136 2.79 18.12 6.32
CA LYS A 136 2.69 19.15 7.34
C LYS A 136 4.10 19.55 7.78
N ASP A 137 4.40 20.85 7.79
CA ASP A 137 5.69 21.37 8.23
C ASP A 137 6.90 20.65 7.55
N ASP A 138 6.89 20.58 6.22
CA ASP A 138 7.92 19.96 5.36
C ASP A 138 8.17 18.45 5.56
N LYS A 139 7.33 17.76 6.30
CA LYS A 139 7.36 16.30 6.47
C LYS A 139 6.00 15.67 6.17
N ILE A 140 5.98 14.38 5.92
CA ILE A 140 4.74 13.61 5.90
C ILE A 140 4.39 13.24 7.33
N SER A 141 3.35 13.88 7.87
CA SER A 141 2.88 13.67 9.24
C SER A 141 2.04 12.39 9.32
N PHE A 142 2.41 11.49 10.26
CA PHE A 142 1.61 10.28 10.49
C PHE A 142 0.24 10.62 11.10
N SER A 143 0.20 11.53 12.09
CA SER A 143 -1.06 11.91 12.74
C SER A 143 -2.05 12.54 11.76
N ALA A 144 -1.59 13.45 10.89
CA ALA A 144 -2.43 14.05 9.87
C ALA A 144 -2.88 13.03 8.79
N SER A 145 -2.02 12.09 8.41
CA SER A 145 -2.34 11.02 7.47
C SER A 145 -3.38 10.05 8.06
N LYS A 146 -3.23 9.69 9.33
CA LYS A 146 -4.23 8.91 10.08
C LYS A 146 -5.60 9.60 10.07
N GLU A 147 -5.66 10.87 10.46
CA GLU A 147 -6.91 11.65 10.48
C GLU A 147 -7.56 11.70 9.09
N SER A 148 -6.77 11.88 8.03
CA SER A 148 -7.26 11.83 6.65
C SER A 148 -7.90 10.49 6.32
N LEU A 149 -7.27 9.37 6.65
CA LEU A 149 -7.82 8.03 6.39
C LEU A 149 -9.10 7.78 7.20
N GLU A 150 -9.10 8.10 8.48
CA GLU A 150 -10.27 7.93 9.36
C GLU A 150 -11.46 8.74 8.85
N SER A 151 -11.24 9.97 8.38
CA SER A 151 -12.29 10.82 7.78
C SER A 151 -12.90 10.23 6.51
N LYS A 152 -12.19 9.31 5.85
CA LYS A 152 -12.64 8.58 4.65
C LYS A 152 -13.20 7.18 4.95
N GLY A 153 -13.36 6.86 6.23
CA GLY A 153 -13.97 5.61 6.67
C GLY A 153 -12.99 4.43 6.81
N PHE A 154 -11.69 4.67 6.73
CA PHE A 154 -10.71 3.65 7.09
C PHE A 154 -10.72 3.42 8.60
N VAL A 155 -10.54 2.16 9.00
CA VAL A 155 -10.52 1.74 10.40
C VAL A 155 -9.13 1.22 10.74
N GLU A 156 -8.56 1.73 11.84
CA GLU A 156 -7.29 1.25 12.35
C GLU A 156 -7.43 -0.20 12.85
N GLN A 157 -6.58 -1.09 12.35
CA GLN A 157 -6.48 -2.46 12.83
C GLN A 157 -5.58 -2.49 14.07
N LYS A 158 -6.13 -2.92 15.19
CA LYS A 158 -5.32 -3.21 16.38
C LYS A 158 -4.56 -4.52 16.13
N GLU A 159 -3.23 -4.49 16.30
CA GLU A 159 -2.47 -5.73 16.33
C GLU A 159 -3.01 -6.62 17.45
N GLU A 160 -3.51 -7.80 17.10
CA GLU A 160 -3.78 -8.82 18.12
C GLU A 160 -2.43 -9.22 18.72
N LYS A 161 -2.21 -8.83 19.97
CA LYS A 161 -1.07 -9.31 20.75
C LYS A 161 -1.24 -10.83 20.91
N LYS A 162 -0.46 -11.58 20.15
CA LYS A 162 -0.24 -13.01 20.39
C LYS A 162 0.71 -13.21 21.57
#